data_05340fac4f32c4d8050c7925a4eb0022
#
_entry.id   05340fac4f32c4d8050c7925a4eb0022
#
_cell.length_a   1.000
_cell.length_b   1.000
_cell.length_c   1.000
_cell.angle_alpha   90.00
_cell.angle_beta   90.00
_cell.angle_gamma   90.00
#
_symmetry.space_group_name_H-M   'P 1'
#
loop_
_entity.id
_entity.type
_entity.pdbx_description
1 polymer ?
#
loop_
_entity_poly.entity_id
_entity_poly.type
_entity_poly.pdbx_seq_one_letter_code
_entity_poly.pdbx_strand_id
1 'polypeptide(L)'
;MNVQRDQPVHGQSGHLGEASMKTFTSRFTALLAASLCAAASTCVDAADPPPPLKTTFDCATARTTLEKLICRDPQLLQMDMELTRLYRLALTDERSVPPPDKIVIDQKFWVVTRDQCASDPEPKPCTIRSYAERAHQLRQGSAIVRTKDPDRLTEGPRTIRCSGFNTPIAATFFNSQTAVVYLKWASTSITLSQVPSDSGTRYAGKDRQGNYSFWQDGNTVLFQKPGSGQMSCTAEPEG
;
A
#
# COMPACT_ATOMS: atom_id res chain seq x y z
N MET A 1 16.48 49.41 34.88
CA MET A 1 16.28 48.77 36.19
C MET A 1 16.44 47.29 35.93
N ASN A 2 17.67 46.72 35.99
CA ASN A 2 18.31 46.13 37.18
C ASN A 2 17.46 45.00 37.73
N VAL A 3 17.91 43.75 37.85
CA VAL A 3 19.11 43.13 38.42
C VAL A 3 19.03 41.64 38.03
N GLN A 4 19.85 40.99 37.33
CA GLN A 4 21.12 40.31 37.54
C GLN A 4 21.30 39.61 38.92
N ARG A 5 21.65 38.30 38.84
CA ARG A 5 22.54 37.52 39.74
C ARG A 5 22.00 36.12 39.93
N ASP A 6 22.70 35.07 39.95
CA ASP A 6 24.10 34.64 39.84
C ASP A 6 24.10 33.15 40.21
N GLN A 7 24.99 32.42 39.62
CA GLN A 7 25.41 31.07 40.03
C GLN A 7 26.13 31.09 41.39
N PRO A 8 26.51 30.01 42.06
CA PRO A 8 27.47 29.00 41.56
C PRO A 8 27.31 27.56 42.12
N VAL A 9 27.78 26.52 41.36
CA VAL A 9 29.01 25.69 41.51
C VAL A 9 29.26 25.01 42.87
N HIS A 10 29.48 23.70 42.83
CA HIS A 10 30.46 22.81 43.46
C HIS A 10 29.94 21.38 43.41
N GLY A 11 30.58 20.35 42.89
CA GLY A 11 31.99 19.98 42.98
C GLY A 11 32.19 18.83 43.95
N GLN A 12 32.77 17.74 43.45
CA GLN A 12 33.60 16.70 44.13
C GLN A 12 33.19 15.32 43.63
N SER A 13 33.99 14.60 42.85
CA SER A 13 35.32 14.05 43.14
C SER A 13 35.35 12.90 44.14
N GLY A 14 35.76 11.73 43.65
CA GLY A 14 36.40 10.68 44.42
C GLY A 14 35.60 9.38 44.46
N HIS A 15 36.00 8.19 44.04
CA HIS A 15 37.24 7.52 44.43
C HIS A 15 37.48 6.32 43.53
N LEU A 16 38.68 6.19 43.10
CA LEU A 16 39.31 4.96 42.63
C LEU A 16 39.32 3.91 43.76
N GLY A 17 39.03 2.67 43.42
CA GLY A 17 39.18 1.51 44.28
C GLY A 17 39.74 0.34 43.46
N GLU A 18 41.06 0.32 43.30
CA GLU A 18 41.82 -0.89 42.97
C GLU A 18 41.86 -1.81 44.20
N ALA A 19 41.56 -3.08 44.05
CA ALA A 19 42.13 -4.16 44.87
C ALA A 19 41.79 -5.50 44.21
N SER A 20 42.73 -6.08 43.67
CA SER A 20 43.63 -7.10 44.22
C SER A 20 43.28 -8.51 43.76
N MET A 21 44.16 -9.02 42.89
CA MET A 21 44.32 -10.42 42.52
C MET A 21 44.48 -11.30 43.76
N LYS A 22 43.75 -12.38 43.88
CA LYS A 22 44.14 -13.57 44.59
C LYS A 22 44.03 -14.79 43.72
N THR A 23 45.16 -15.23 43.24
CA THR A 23 45.39 -16.55 42.69
C THR A 23 45.11 -17.61 43.74
N PHE A 24 44.24 -18.54 43.46
CA PHE A 24 44.09 -19.77 44.20
C PHE A 24 44.27 -20.94 43.24
N THR A 25 45.48 -21.47 43.27
CA THR A 25 45.81 -22.77 42.67
C THR A 25 45.30 -23.88 43.56
N SER A 26 44.38 -24.69 43.09
CA SER A 26 44.10 -25.99 43.67
C SER A 26 43.95 -27.00 42.57
N ARG A 27 44.88 -27.93 42.59
CA ARG A 27 44.90 -29.16 41.80
C ARG A 27 43.81 -30.09 42.38
N PHE A 28 42.88 -30.52 41.57
CA PHE A 28 42.21 -31.79 41.81
C PHE A 28 41.95 -32.50 40.49
N THR A 29 42.34 -33.71 40.52
CA THR A 29 42.36 -34.84 39.61
C THR A 29 41.12 -35.09 38.77
N ALA A 30 41.36 -35.58 37.58
CA ALA A 30 40.49 -36.05 36.52
C ALA A 30 39.36 -36.99 36.98
N LEU A 31 38.21 -36.80 36.39
CA LEU A 31 37.28 -37.90 36.08
C LEU A 31 36.59 -37.52 34.75
N LEU A 32 36.93 -38.26 33.73
CA LEU A 32 36.28 -38.25 32.41
C LEU A 32 34.88 -38.77 32.57
N ALA A 33 33.90 -37.89 32.42
CA ALA A 33 32.54 -38.26 32.09
C ALA A 33 32.20 -37.66 30.72
N ALA A 34 32.27 -38.49 29.72
CA ALA A 34 31.84 -38.16 28.36
C ALA A 34 30.29 -38.06 28.37
N SER A 35 29.76 -36.85 28.52
CA SER A 35 28.38 -36.53 28.21
C SER A 35 28.24 -36.27 26.74
N LEU A 36 27.74 -37.22 25.98
CA LEU A 36 27.19 -36.96 24.64
C LEU A 36 26.00 -36.00 24.76
N CYS A 37 26.24 -34.73 24.54
CA CYS A 37 25.17 -33.79 24.20
C CYS A 37 24.74 -34.11 22.77
N ALA A 38 23.67 -34.86 22.58
CA ALA A 38 22.91 -34.91 21.34
C ALA A 38 22.27 -33.56 21.13
N ALA A 39 22.94 -32.70 20.34
CA ALA A 39 22.33 -31.48 19.84
C ALA A 39 21.23 -31.87 18.86
N ALA A 40 19.98 -31.86 19.32
CA ALA A 40 18.83 -31.89 18.44
C ALA A 40 18.83 -30.57 17.64
N SER A 41 19.42 -30.61 16.45
CA SER A 41 19.24 -29.55 15.46
C SER A 41 17.78 -29.57 15.04
N THR A 42 16.97 -28.70 15.62
CA THR A 42 15.64 -28.40 15.09
C THR A 42 15.89 -27.70 13.75
N CYS A 43 15.74 -28.45 12.65
CA CYS A 43 15.58 -27.86 11.34
C CYS A 43 14.34 -26.97 11.41
N VAL A 44 14.55 -25.65 11.43
CA VAL A 44 13.47 -24.71 11.14
C VAL A 44 13.18 -24.91 9.66
N ASP A 45 12.05 -25.57 9.37
CA ASP A 45 11.51 -25.59 8.02
C ASP A 45 11.40 -24.15 7.56
N ALA A 46 12.29 -23.75 6.63
CA ALA A 46 12.11 -22.51 5.91
C ALA A 46 10.78 -22.66 5.16
N ALA A 47 9.77 -21.91 5.62
CA ALA A 47 8.49 -21.88 4.93
C ALA A 47 8.78 -21.59 3.45
N ASP A 48 8.27 -22.44 2.56
CA ASP A 48 8.40 -22.23 1.13
C ASP A 48 7.95 -20.80 0.79
N PRO A 49 8.70 -20.08 -0.04
CA PRO A 49 8.29 -18.75 -0.49
C PRO A 49 6.86 -18.85 -1.06
N PRO A 50 5.99 -17.90 -0.73
CA PRO A 50 4.62 -17.92 -1.24
C PRO A 50 4.68 -18.04 -2.78
N PRO A 51 3.80 -18.88 -3.39
CA PRO A 51 3.81 -19.08 -4.82
C PRO A 51 3.66 -17.72 -5.52
N PRO A 52 4.38 -17.49 -6.63
CA PRO A 52 4.35 -16.22 -7.34
C PRO A 52 2.90 -15.85 -7.64
N LEU A 53 2.56 -14.59 -7.40
CA LEU A 53 1.23 -14.05 -7.70
C LEU A 53 0.96 -14.30 -9.19
N LYS A 54 -0.07 -15.08 -9.47
CA LYS A 54 -0.50 -15.33 -10.84
C LYS A 54 -1.41 -14.19 -11.28
N THR A 55 -1.24 -13.73 -12.50
CA THR A 55 -2.20 -12.89 -13.22
C THR A 55 -3.59 -13.54 -13.25
N THR A 56 -4.63 -12.79 -13.61
CA THR A 56 -5.98 -13.34 -13.83
C THR A 56 -5.99 -14.41 -14.94
N PHE A 57 -4.96 -14.43 -15.80
CA PHE A 57 -4.73 -15.38 -16.88
C PHE A 57 -3.23 -15.60 -17.08
N ASP A 58 -2.86 -16.65 -17.80
CA ASP A 58 -1.47 -16.95 -18.15
C ASP A 58 -1.06 -16.17 -19.39
N CYS A 59 -0.04 -15.31 -19.25
CA CYS A 59 0.49 -14.52 -20.37
C CYS A 59 1.03 -15.39 -21.53
N ALA A 60 1.48 -16.61 -21.26
CA ALA A 60 1.90 -17.54 -22.31
C ALA A 60 0.71 -17.98 -23.20
N THR A 61 -0.49 -17.91 -22.67
CA THR A 61 -1.73 -18.31 -23.36
C THR A 61 -2.65 -17.14 -23.71
N ALA A 62 -2.17 -15.88 -23.59
CA ALA A 62 -2.92 -14.67 -23.88
C ALA A 62 -3.45 -14.68 -25.33
N ARG A 63 -4.77 -14.64 -25.49
CA ARG A 63 -5.46 -14.77 -26.80
C ARG A 63 -6.03 -13.45 -27.28
N THR A 64 -6.69 -12.72 -26.39
CA THR A 64 -7.37 -11.47 -26.77
C THR A 64 -6.38 -10.31 -26.93
N THR A 65 -6.81 -9.27 -27.63
CA THR A 65 -6.01 -8.05 -27.81
C THR A 65 -5.70 -7.40 -26.45
N LEU A 66 -6.67 -7.40 -25.52
CA LEU A 66 -6.48 -6.81 -24.20
C LEU A 66 -5.53 -7.64 -23.34
N GLU A 67 -5.66 -8.97 -23.31
CA GLU A 67 -4.72 -9.84 -22.59
C GLU A 67 -3.28 -9.61 -23.06
N LYS A 68 -3.07 -9.52 -24.38
CA LYS A 68 -1.76 -9.22 -24.97
C LYS A 68 -1.25 -7.84 -24.57
N LEU A 69 -2.13 -6.83 -24.48
CA LEU A 69 -1.78 -5.50 -24.01
C LEU A 69 -1.34 -5.55 -22.54
N ILE A 70 -2.11 -6.19 -21.67
CA ILE A 70 -1.81 -6.34 -20.24
C ILE A 70 -0.46 -7.03 -20.06
N CYS A 71 -0.19 -8.10 -20.79
CA CYS A 71 1.06 -8.86 -20.68
C CYS A 71 2.30 -8.10 -21.16
N ARG A 72 2.14 -7.16 -22.09
CA ARG A 72 3.27 -6.37 -22.66
C ARG A 72 3.53 -5.08 -21.90
N ASP A 73 2.56 -4.58 -21.18
CA ASP A 73 2.66 -3.33 -20.43
C ASP A 73 2.96 -3.61 -18.95
N PRO A 74 4.16 -3.24 -18.44
CA PRO A 74 4.54 -3.56 -17.06
C PRO A 74 3.60 -2.98 -16.01
N GLN A 75 3.02 -1.80 -16.26
CA GLN A 75 2.06 -1.18 -15.35
C GLN A 75 0.76 -1.99 -15.29
N LEU A 76 0.20 -2.35 -16.44
CA LEU A 76 -1.03 -3.14 -16.51
C LEU A 76 -0.84 -4.54 -15.93
N LEU A 77 0.30 -5.17 -16.19
CA LEU A 77 0.63 -6.48 -15.62
C LEU A 77 0.69 -6.41 -14.09
N GLN A 78 1.36 -5.39 -13.55
CA GLN A 78 1.44 -5.18 -12.10
C GLN A 78 0.05 -4.93 -11.49
N MET A 79 -0.81 -4.14 -12.17
CA MET A 79 -2.18 -3.88 -11.73
C MET A 79 -3.05 -5.15 -11.77
N ASP A 80 -2.89 -6.01 -12.78
CA ASP A 80 -3.62 -7.28 -12.89
C ASP A 80 -3.23 -8.26 -11.78
N MET A 81 -1.94 -8.40 -11.49
CA MET A 81 -1.44 -9.23 -10.40
C MET A 81 -1.97 -8.77 -9.05
N GLU A 82 -1.92 -7.47 -8.79
CA GLU A 82 -2.44 -6.90 -7.55
C GLU A 82 -3.95 -7.11 -7.44
N LEU A 83 -4.71 -6.84 -8.49
CA LEU A 83 -6.15 -7.06 -8.44
C LEU A 83 -6.50 -8.53 -8.18
N THR A 84 -5.73 -9.46 -8.74
CA THR A 84 -5.88 -10.89 -8.47
C THR A 84 -5.66 -11.19 -6.99
N ARG A 85 -4.68 -10.56 -6.37
CA ARG A 85 -4.40 -10.68 -4.92
C ARG A 85 -5.56 -10.12 -4.09
N LEU A 86 -6.03 -8.91 -4.40
CA LEU A 86 -7.15 -8.27 -3.69
C LEU A 86 -8.43 -9.11 -3.79
N TYR A 87 -8.73 -9.62 -4.98
CA TYR A 87 -9.89 -10.47 -5.21
C TYR A 87 -9.85 -11.75 -4.36
N ARG A 88 -8.70 -12.44 -4.34
CA ARG A 88 -8.53 -13.65 -3.52
C ARG A 88 -8.70 -13.37 -2.03
N LEU A 89 -8.13 -12.27 -1.53
CA LEU A 89 -8.30 -11.85 -0.14
C LEU A 89 -9.76 -11.52 0.18
N ALA A 90 -10.46 -10.81 -0.72
CA ALA A 90 -11.88 -10.48 -0.53
C ALA A 90 -12.76 -11.73 -0.39
N LEU A 91 -12.43 -12.81 -1.09
CA LEU A 91 -13.14 -14.08 -0.97
C LEU A 91 -12.95 -14.78 0.38
N THR A 92 -11.90 -14.44 1.14
CA THR A 92 -11.66 -14.98 2.49
C THR A 92 -12.31 -14.14 3.59
N ASP A 93 -12.91 -13.01 3.26
CA ASP A 93 -13.55 -12.12 4.22
C ASP A 93 -15.07 -12.38 4.26
N GLU A 94 -15.51 -13.21 5.18
CA GLU A 94 -16.94 -13.54 5.39
C GLU A 94 -17.79 -12.31 5.73
N ARG A 95 -17.17 -11.22 6.20
CA ARG A 95 -17.83 -9.95 6.52
C ARG A 95 -17.69 -8.91 5.42
N SER A 96 -17.18 -9.30 4.25
CA SER A 96 -17.09 -8.39 3.10
C SER A 96 -18.47 -7.90 2.64
N VAL A 97 -18.49 -6.70 2.08
CA VAL A 97 -19.69 -6.10 1.48
C VAL A 97 -19.34 -5.68 0.05
N PRO A 98 -19.88 -6.36 -0.95
CA PRO A 98 -20.83 -7.48 -0.91
C PRO A 98 -20.18 -8.78 -0.39
N PRO A 99 -20.99 -9.81 -0.05
CA PRO A 99 -20.47 -11.09 0.42
C PRO A 99 -19.71 -11.86 -0.69
N PRO A 100 -18.88 -12.87 -0.32
CA PRO A 100 -17.97 -13.55 -1.25
C PRO A 100 -18.62 -14.14 -2.50
N ASP A 101 -19.81 -14.74 -2.39
CA ASP A 101 -20.57 -15.28 -3.53
C ASP A 101 -20.94 -14.18 -4.54
N LYS A 102 -21.35 -13.02 -4.05
CA LYS A 102 -21.64 -11.85 -4.88
C LYS A 102 -20.36 -11.25 -5.49
N ILE A 103 -19.24 -11.25 -4.75
CA ILE A 103 -17.94 -10.82 -5.27
C ILE A 103 -17.53 -11.68 -6.48
N VAL A 104 -17.78 -13.00 -6.45
CA VAL A 104 -17.52 -13.90 -7.60
C VAL A 104 -18.33 -13.51 -8.83
N ILE A 105 -19.61 -13.19 -8.63
CA ILE A 105 -20.50 -12.77 -9.73
C ILE A 105 -20.01 -11.42 -10.30
N ASP A 106 -19.77 -10.45 -9.42
CA ASP A 106 -19.31 -9.11 -9.81
C ASP A 106 -17.97 -9.15 -10.54
N GLN A 107 -17.08 -10.08 -10.15
CA GLN A 107 -15.79 -10.25 -10.83
C GLN A 107 -15.97 -10.72 -12.28
N LYS A 108 -16.90 -11.64 -12.53
CA LYS A 108 -17.20 -12.09 -13.89
C LYS A 108 -17.71 -10.95 -14.76
N PHE A 109 -18.64 -10.14 -14.25
CA PHE A 109 -19.14 -8.97 -14.97
C PHE A 109 -18.05 -7.93 -15.19
N TRP A 110 -17.21 -7.70 -14.18
CA TRP A 110 -16.09 -6.77 -14.31
C TRP A 110 -15.11 -7.19 -15.40
N VAL A 111 -14.75 -8.49 -15.50
CA VAL A 111 -13.87 -8.99 -16.58
C VAL A 111 -14.43 -8.66 -17.95
N VAL A 112 -15.73 -8.92 -18.17
CA VAL A 112 -16.39 -8.61 -19.44
C VAL A 112 -16.36 -7.11 -19.74
N THR A 113 -16.59 -6.26 -18.72
CA THR A 113 -16.57 -4.80 -18.89
C THR A 113 -15.15 -4.30 -19.15
N ARG A 114 -14.15 -4.82 -18.41
CA ARG A 114 -12.73 -4.50 -18.64
C ARG A 114 -12.32 -4.83 -20.09
N ASP A 115 -12.75 -5.97 -20.59
CA ASP A 115 -12.35 -6.46 -21.92
C ASP A 115 -12.90 -5.58 -23.04
N GLN A 116 -13.96 -4.80 -22.80
CA GLN A 116 -14.44 -3.78 -23.73
C GLN A 116 -13.42 -2.67 -23.98
N CYS A 117 -12.45 -2.47 -23.07
CA CYS A 117 -11.35 -1.53 -23.27
C CYS A 117 -10.48 -1.86 -24.50
N ALA A 118 -10.53 -3.09 -25.01
CA ALA A 118 -9.85 -3.44 -26.26
C ALA A 118 -10.31 -2.61 -27.48
N SER A 119 -11.55 -2.12 -27.43
CA SER A 119 -12.17 -1.31 -28.49
C SER A 119 -12.23 0.18 -28.17
N ASP A 120 -11.68 0.60 -27.00
CA ASP A 120 -11.59 2.02 -26.62
C ASP A 120 -10.53 2.72 -27.49
N PRO A 121 -10.72 3.99 -27.89
CA PRO A 121 -9.68 4.77 -28.57
C PRO A 121 -8.35 4.85 -27.78
N GLU A 122 -8.42 4.76 -26.46
CA GLU A 122 -7.28 4.75 -25.55
C GLU A 122 -7.32 3.49 -24.66
N PRO A 123 -6.97 2.29 -25.19
CA PRO A 123 -7.15 1.03 -24.49
C PRO A 123 -6.41 0.96 -23.14
N LYS A 124 -5.18 1.47 -23.06
CA LYS A 124 -4.39 1.46 -21.82
C LYS A 124 -5.02 2.35 -20.75
N PRO A 125 -5.33 3.63 -20.95
CA PRO A 125 -6.06 4.47 -19.97
C PRO A 125 -7.41 3.88 -19.54
N CYS A 126 -8.19 3.30 -20.48
CA CYS A 126 -9.43 2.60 -20.16
C CYS A 126 -9.18 1.44 -19.18
N THR A 127 -8.19 0.61 -19.47
CA THR A 127 -7.84 -0.56 -18.65
C THR A 127 -7.36 -0.14 -17.27
N ILE A 128 -6.51 0.90 -17.17
CA ILE A 128 -6.06 1.47 -15.89
C ILE A 128 -7.27 1.91 -15.04
N ARG A 129 -8.22 2.65 -15.63
CA ARG A 129 -9.45 3.06 -14.92
C ARG A 129 -10.23 1.87 -14.40
N SER A 130 -10.40 0.84 -15.22
CA SER A 130 -11.13 -0.38 -14.84
C SER A 130 -10.46 -1.09 -13.65
N TYR A 131 -9.15 -1.23 -13.66
CA TYR A 131 -8.39 -1.81 -12.53
C TYR A 131 -8.48 -0.97 -11.26
N ALA A 132 -8.28 0.34 -11.38
CA ALA A 132 -8.29 1.25 -10.24
C ALA A 132 -9.67 1.30 -9.56
N GLU A 133 -10.74 1.32 -10.34
CA GLU A 133 -12.10 1.24 -9.82
C GLU A 133 -12.37 -0.09 -9.13
N ARG A 134 -11.98 -1.21 -9.74
CA ARG A 134 -12.21 -2.52 -9.13
C ARG A 134 -11.42 -2.72 -7.86
N ALA A 135 -10.17 -2.28 -7.82
CA ALA A 135 -9.34 -2.29 -6.62
C ALA A 135 -10.00 -1.48 -5.49
N HIS A 136 -10.52 -0.28 -5.81
CA HIS A 136 -11.28 0.53 -4.87
C HIS A 136 -12.49 -0.22 -4.30
N GLN A 137 -13.29 -0.86 -5.14
CA GLN A 137 -14.47 -1.62 -4.71
C GLN A 137 -14.11 -2.76 -3.75
N LEU A 138 -13.07 -3.55 -4.08
CA LEU A 138 -12.62 -4.66 -3.25
C LEU A 138 -12.05 -4.17 -1.91
N ARG A 139 -11.26 -3.10 -1.92
CA ARG A 139 -10.70 -2.51 -0.70
C ARG A 139 -11.77 -1.87 0.17
N GLN A 140 -12.72 -1.15 -0.42
CA GLN A 140 -13.83 -0.54 0.32
C GLN A 140 -14.70 -1.61 0.98
N GLY A 141 -14.94 -2.73 0.31
CA GLY A 141 -15.83 -3.79 0.77
C GLY A 141 -15.22 -4.74 1.81
N SER A 142 -13.90 -4.79 1.96
CA SER A 142 -13.24 -5.80 2.81
C SER A 142 -12.15 -5.21 3.69
N ALA A 143 -12.26 -5.44 4.99
CA ALA A 143 -11.24 -5.07 5.96
C ALA A 143 -9.95 -5.90 5.77
N ILE A 144 -10.06 -7.18 5.43
CA ILE A 144 -8.92 -8.06 5.18
C ILE A 144 -8.11 -7.55 3.99
N VAL A 145 -8.78 -7.09 2.92
CA VAL A 145 -8.12 -6.52 1.74
C VAL A 145 -7.34 -5.25 2.10
N ARG A 146 -7.87 -4.41 3.01
CA ARG A 146 -7.17 -3.19 3.44
C ARG A 146 -5.95 -3.46 4.30
N THR A 147 -5.99 -4.46 5.16
CA THR A 147 -4.98 -4.69 6.20
C THR A 147 -3.87 -5.66 5.79
N LYS A 148 -4.10 -6.53 4.81
CA LYS A 148 -3.13 -7.53 4.35
C LYS A 148 -2.47 -7.13 3.03
N ASP A 149 -1.64 -6.09 3.09
CA ASP A 149 -0.88 -5.59 1.94
C ASP A 149 0.58 -5.35 2.32
N PRO A 150 1.42 -6.40 2.27
CA PRO A 150 2.83 -6.29 2.64
C PRO A 150 3.61 -5.40 1.67
N ASP A 151 3.24 -5.38 0.40
CA ASP A 151 3.96 -4.65 -0.64
C ASP A 151 3.41 -3.23 -0.84
N ARG A 152 2.29 -2.89 -0.20
CA ARG A 152 1.61 -1.59 -0.28
C ARG A 152 1.41 -1.10 -1.71
N LEU A 153 1.12 -2.04 -2.62
CA LEU A 153 0.89 -1.71 -4.01
C LEU A 153 -0.44 -0.99 -4.21
N THR A 154 -1.42 -1.25 -3.35
CA THR A 154 -2.65 -0.46 -3.26
C THR A 154 -2.88 0.03 -1.84
N GLU A 155 -3.32 1.27 -1.68
CA GLU A 155 -3.61 1.89 -0.39
C GLU A 155 -5.00 2.55 -0.39
N GLY A 156 -5.60 2.68 0.78
CA GLY A 156 -6.93 3.29 0.97
C GLY A 156 -8.06 2.25 0.90
N PRO A 157 -9.33 2.70 0.73
CA PRO A 157 -9.67 4.11 0.49
C PRO A 157 -9.42 4.99 1.71
N ARG A 158 -8.78 6.14 1.49
CA ARG A 158 -8.60 7.20 2.48
C ARG A 158 -9.67 8.27 2.29
N THR A 159 -10.20 8.78 3.37
CA THR A 159 -11.18 9.88 3.32
C THR A 159 -10.45 11.21 3.19
N ILE A 160 -10.79 11.98 2.16
CA ILE A 160 -10.28 13.34 1.93
C ILE A 160 -11.41 14.32 2.15
N ARG A 161 -11.19 15.33 3.00
CA ARG A 161 -12.14 16.40 3.25
C ARG A 161 -11.58 17.73 2.77
N CYS A 162 -12.33 18.43 1.93
CA CYS A 162 -11.91 19.68 1.30
C CYS A 162 -12.74 20.86 1.79
N SER A 163 -12.08 22.00 1.99
CA SER A 163 -12.75 23.26 2.33
C SER A 163 -13.67 23.69 1.18
N GLY A 164 -14.92 24.03 1.49
CA GLY A 164 -15.91 24.43 0.50
C GLY A 164 -16.47 23.30 -0.37
N PHE A 165 -16.17 22.03 -0.01
CA PHE A 165 -16.71 20.85 -0.68
C PHE A 165 -17.29 19.86 0.36
N ASN A 166 -18.61 19.85 0.46
CA ASN A 166 -19.30 19.13 1.56
C ASN A 166 -19.29 17.59 1.44
N THR A 167 -18.91 17.07 0.27
CA THR A 167 -18.89 15.62 0.03
C THR A 167 -17.48 15.09 0.27
N PRO A 168 -17.29 14.13 1.18
CA PRO A 168 -15.98 13.49 1.33
C PRO A 168 -15.58 12.74 0.05
N ILE A 169 -14.30 12.76 -0.25
CA ILE A 169 -13.71 12.04 -1.38
C ILE A 169 -13.03 10.79 -0.83
N ALA A 170 -13.35 9.63 -1.37
CA ALA A 170 -12.62 8.40 -1.10
C ALA A 170 -11.49 8.25 -2.12
N ALA A 171 -10.24 8.23 -1.66
CA ALA A 171 -9.04 8.12 -2.48
C ALA A 171 -8.41 6.74 -2.32
N THR A 172 -8.26 6.01 -3.41
CA THR A 172 -7.53 4.74 -3.46
C THR A 172 -6.34 4.89 -4.39
N PHE A 173 -5.16 4.61 -3.86
CA PHE A 173 -3.91 4.74 -4.58
C PHE A 173 -3.49 3.38 -5.14
N PHE A 174 -2.90 3.40 -6.31
CA PHE A 174 -2.27 2.25 -6.93
C PHE A 174 -0.80 2.63 -7.22
N ASN A 175 0.13 2.09 -6.43
CA ASN A 175 1.55 2.42 -6.44
C ASN A 175 2.30 1.58 -7.51
N SER A 176 1.73 1.52 -8.72
CA SER A 176 2.36 0.88 -9.88
C SER A 176 3.50 1.71 -10.45
N GLN A 177 4.21 1.21 -11.46
CA GLN A 177 5.36 1.87 -12.10
C GLN A 177 5.08 3.34 -12.46
N THR A 178 3.87 3.66 -12.95
CA THR A 178 3.30 5.00 -12.93
C THR A 178 2.11 4.95 -11.98
N ALA A 179 2.25 5.60 -10.83
CA ALA A 179 1.21 5.54 -9.82
C ALA A 179 -0.09 6.20 -10.31
N VAL A 180 -1.21 5.70 -9.83
CA VAL A 180 -2.52 6.29 -10.12
C VAL A 180 -3.29 6.46 -8.82
N VAL A 181 -4.21 7.43 -8.81
CA VAL A 181 -5.20 7.58 -7.74
C VAL A 181 -6.60 7.50 -8.35
N TYR A 182 -7.44 6.68 -7.73
CA TYR A 182 -8.88 6.64 -7.99
C TYR A 182 -9.58 7.46 -6.93
N LEU A 183 -10.30 8.48 -7.36
CA LEU A 183 -11.07 9.37 -6.50
C LEU A 183 -12.56 9.12 -6.73
N LYS A 184 -13.33 8.99 -5.65
CA LYS A 184 -14.79 8.80 -5.69
C LYS A 184 -15.47 9.71 -4.69
N TRP A 185 -16.50 10.43 -5.14
CA TRP A 185 -17.39 11.23 -4.29
C TRP A 185 -18.82 11.19 -4.86
N ALA A 186 -19.79 10.98 -4.01
CA ALA A 186 -21.18 10.75 -4.43
C ALA A 186 -21.26 9.74 -5.60
N SER A 187 -21.85 10.12 -6.72
CA SER A 187 -21.94 9.31 -7.95
C SER A 187 -20.81 9.54 -8.95
N THR A 188 -19.84 10.42 -8.63
CA THR A 188 -18.74 10.79 -9.52
C THR A 188 -17.47 10.05 -9.15
N SER A 189 -16.68 9.66 -10.15
CA SER A 189 -15.33 9.12 -9.95
C SER A 189 -14.40 9.55 -11.07
N ILE A 190 -13.10 9.58 -10.78
CA ILE A 190 -12.05 9.86 -11.74
C ILE A 190 -10.78 9.08 -11.37
N THR A 191 -10.07 8.60 -12.36
CA THR A 191 -8.72 8.04 -12.20
C THR A 191 -7.71 9.03 -12.74
N LEU A 192 -6.73 9.40 -11.92
CA LEU A 192 -5.67 10.33 -12.27
C LEU A 192 -4.33 9.61 -12.25
N SER A 193 -3.46 9.93 -13.20
CA SER A 193 -2.11 9.38 -13.28
C SER A 193 -1.10 10.33 -12.65
N GLN A 194 -0.06 9.78 -12.03
CA GLN A 194 1.04 10.55 -11.48
C GLN A 194 1.73 11.36 -12.58
N VAL A 195 2.04 12.61 -12.25
CA VAL A 195 2.81 13.52 -13.09
C VAL A 195 3.98 14.11 -12.29
N PRO A 196 5.03 14.64 -12.97
CA PRO A 196 6.14 15.28 -12.27
C PRO A 196 5.68 16.39 -11.31
N SER A 197 6.35 16.49 -10.15
CA SER A 197 6.10 17.49 -9.12
C SER A 197 7.40 17.83 -8.41
N ASP A 198 7.60 19.09 -8.05
CA ASP A 198 8.79 19.56 -7.33
C ASP A 198 8.78 19.11 -5.86
N SER A 199 7.59 18.88 -5.30
CA SER A 199 7.40 18.38 -3.94
C SER A 199 6.11 17.55 -3.84
N GLY A 200 6.02 16.65 -2.88
CA GLY A 200 4.88 15.77 -2.71
C GLY A 200 4.62 14.90 -3.96
N THR A 201 3.44 14.33 -4.03
CA THR A 201 3.00 13.51 -5.17
C THR A 201 1.83 14.19 -5.89
N ARG A 202 1.96 14.39 -7.18
CA ARG A 202 0.92 15.03 -8.00
C ARG A 202 0.34 14.04 -8.99
N TYR A 203 -0.99 14.09 -9.11
CA TYR A 203 -1.76 13.32 -10.08
C TYR A 203 -2.60 14.25 -10.93
N ALA A 204 -2.73 13.95 -12.21
CA ALA A 204 -3.53 14.73 -13.15
C ALA A 204 -4.27 13.82 -14.12
N GLY A 205 -5.37 14.34 -14.64
CA GLY A 205 -6.19 13.67 -15.65
C GLY A 205 -7.32 14.54 -16.13
N LYS A 206 -8.08 14.03 -17.07
CA LYS A 206 -9.23 14.74 -17.63
C LYS A 206 -10.36 13.79 -17.98
N ASP A 207 -11.56 14.31 -17.99
CA ASP A 207 -12.74 13.68 -18.58
C ASP A 207 -13.46 14.65 -19.50
N ARG A 208 -14.71 14.37 -19.86
CA ARG A 208 -15.53 15.25 -20.70
C ARG A 208 -15.87 16.59 -20.03
N GLN A 209 -15.77 16.69 -18.71
CA GLN A 209 -16.06 17.89 -17.94
C GLN A 209 -14.83 18.82 -17.88
N GLY A 210 -13.61 18.29 -18.04
CA GLY A 210 -12.38 19.05 -18.04
C GLY A 210 -11.24 18.40 -17.25
N ASN A 211 -10.31 19.23 -16.78
CA ASN A 211 -9.10 18.79 -16.11
C ASN A 211 -9.31 18.66 -14.60
N TYR A 212 -8.65 17.64 -14.03
CA TYR A 212 -8.54 17.39 -12.60
C TYR A 212 -7.09 17.39 -12.18
N SER A 213 -6.82 17.84 -10.97
CA SER A 213 -5.53 17.66 -10.33
C SER A 213 -5.70 17.29 -8.85
N PHE A 214 -4.83 16.43 -8.37
CA PHE A 214 -4.75 16.01 -6.98
C PHE A 214 -3.28 16.01 -6.60
N TRP A 215 -2.92 16.78 -5.57
CA TRP A 215 -1.57 16.82 -5.02
C TRP A 215 -1.63 16.46 -3.55
N GLN A 216 -0.66 15.68 -3.08
CA GLN A 216 -0.59 15.23 -1.70
C GLN A 216 0.84 15.30 -1.17
N ASP A 217 0.97 15.78 0.08
CA ASP A 217 2.18 15.70 0.89
C ASP A 217 1.76 15.43 2.34
N GLY A 218 2.07 14.22 2.82
CA GLY A 218 1.56 13.72 4.09
C GLY A 218 0.02 13.73 4.13
N ASN A 219 -0.56 14.46 5.08
CA ASN A 219 -2.01 14.61 5.22
C ASN A 219 -2.57 15.85 4.52
N THR A 220 -1.69 16.71 3.97
CA THR A 220 -2.11 17.88 3.20
C THR A 220 -2.43 17.47 1.77
N VAL A 221 -3.58 17.89 1.29
CA VAL A 221 -4.06 17.59 -0.06
C VAL A 221 -4.55 18.87 -0.72
N LEU A 222 -4.21 19.06 -1.99
CA LEU A 222 -4.79 20.07 -2.86
C LEU A 222 -5.56 19.35 -3.97
N PHE A 223 -6.84 19.66 -4.09
CA PHE A 223 -7.71 19.07 -5.11
C PHE A 223 -8.33 20.14 -5.99
N GLN A 224 -8.36 19.90 -7.28
CA GLN A 224 -9.04 20.74 -8.25
C GLN A 224 -9.87 19.88 -9.20
N LYS A 225 -11.11 20.27 -9.41
CA LYS A 225 -12.02 19.66 -10.39
C LYS A 225 -12.48 20.71 -11.41
N PRO A 226 -13.03 20.33 -12.56
CA PRO A 226 -13.56 21.25 -13.54
C PRO A 226 -14.55 22.24 -12.92
N GLY A 227 -14.47 23.51 -13.35
CA GLY A 227 -15.34 24.58 -12.87
C GLY A 227 -15.11 25.03 -11.41
N SER A 228 -14.04 24.55 -10.75
CA SER A 228 -13.67 25.02 -9.41
C SER A 228 -12.23 25.54 -9.37
N GLY A 229 -11.95 26.43 -8.41
CA GLY A 229 -10.59 26.72 -7.99
C GLY A 229 -9.95 25.53 -7.25
N GLN A 230 -8.68 25.63 -6.94
CA GLN A 230 -7.97 24.67 -6.10
C GLN A 230 -8.53 24.72 -4.67
N MET A 231 -8.84 23.57 -4.11
CA MET A 231 -9.36 23.39 -2.77
C MET A 231 -8.28 22.84 -1.86
N SER A 232 -8.18 23.39 -0.65
CA SER A 232 -7.34 22.84 0.41
C SER A 232 -8.10 21.73 1.12
N CYS A 233 -7.46 20.57 1.26
CA CYS A 233 -8.07 19.38 1.82
C CYS A 233 -7.12 18.72 2.83
N THR A 234 -7.70 17.85 3.66
CA THR A 234 -6.95 17.02 4.61
C THR A 234 -7.32 15.56 4.42
N ALA A 235 -6.32 14.69 4.36
CA ALA A 235 -6.52 13.24 4.39
C ALA A 235 -6.69 12.76 5.82
N GLU A 236 -7.75 11.99 6.09
CA GLU A 236 -7.92 11.32 7.36
C GLU A 236 -6.93 10.13 7.46
N PRO A 237 -6.47 9.78 8.67
CA PRO A 237 -5.69 8.57 8.89
C PRO A 237 -6.42 7.34 8.35
N GLU A 238 -5.67 6.34 7.89
CA GLU A 238 -6.27 5.03 7.60
C GLU A 238 -6.79 4.40 8.89
N GLY A 239 -8.07 4.03 8.91
CA GLY A 239 -8.73 3.36 10.02
C GLY A 239 -8.48 1.85 10.03
#